data_df23a8e3534284962fa5d79a2e500a92
#
_entry.id   df23a8e3534284962fa5d79a2e500a92
#
_cell.length_a   1.000
_cell.length_b   1.000
_cell.length_c   1.000
_cell.angle_alpha   90.00
_cell.angle_beta   90.00
_cell.angle_gamma   90.00
#
_symmetry.space_group_name_H-M   'P 1'
#
loop_
_entity.id
_entity.type
_entity.pdbx_description
1 polymer ?
#
loop_
_entity_poly.entity_id
_entity_poly.type
_entity_poly.pdbx_seq_one_letter_code
_entity_poly.pdbx_strand_id
1 'polypeptide(L)'
;PETQPTKKEEKGKTIIFGGEGEPIKARSIHQIEMVDAMDKFDMLFAIGPAGTGKTYTSVALAVRALKNKQVKRIILTRPAVEAGENLGFLPGDLKDKLDPYLQPLYDALRDMIPSERLASYLEKGIIQIAPLAFMRGRTLDHAFVILDEAQNATQSQLKMFLTRMGRSAKFIITGDMTQ
;
A
#
# COMPACT_ATOMS: atom_id res chain seq x y z
N PRO A 1 -18.11 15.01 -42.93
CA PRO A 1 -18.19 13.84 -42.10
C PRO A 1 -17.02 13.87 -41.08
N GLU A 2 -17.40 14.22 -39.85
CA GLU A 2 -16.46 14.26 -38.74
C GLU A 2 -16.10 12.83 -38.38
N THR A 3 -14.89 12.44 -38.68
CA THR A 3 -14.28 11.23 -38.18
C THR A 3 -14.16 11.36 -36.66
N GLN A 4 -14.98 10.62 -35.93
CA GLN A 4 -14.78 10.42 -34.50
C GLN A 4 -13.36 9.88 -34.29
N PRO A 5 -12.60 10.42 -33.30
CA PRO A 5 -11.32 9.84 -32.97
C PRO A 5 -11.55 8.42 -32.48
N THR A 6 -11.00 7.47 -33.19
CA THR A 6 -10.86 6.09 -32.72
C THR A 6 -10.27 6.13 -31.32
N LYS A 7 -10.95 5.52 -30.36
CA LYS A 7 -10.40 5.22 -29.05
C LYS A 7 -9.09 4.46 -29.29
N LYS A 8 -7.97 5.19 -29.34
CA LYS A 8 -6.69 4.58 -29.04
C LYS A 8 -6.85 4.06 -27.64
N GLU A 9 -6.78 2.74 -27.49
CA GLU A 9 -6.58 2.11 -26.21
C GLU A 9 -5.50 2.91 -25.50
N GLU A 10 -5.85 3.64 -24.46
CA GLU A 10 -4.89 4.29 -23.61
C GLU A 10 -4.05 3.17 -23.00
N LYS A 11 -2.86 2.97 -23.56
CA LYS A 11 -1.88 2.08 -22.98
C LYS A 11 -1.64 2.56 -21.57
N GLY A 12 -2.06 1.77 -20.58
CA GLY A 12 -1.98 2.14 -19.18
C GLY A 12 -0.57 2.66 -18.82
N LYS A 13 -0.51 3.65 -17.93
CA LYS A 13 0.73 4.29 -17.50
C LYS A 13 1.54 3.34 -16.62
N THR A 14 2.78 3.06 -16.99
CA THR A 14 3.68 2.24 -16.17
C THR A 14 4.01 2.96 -14.86
N ILE A 15 3.80 2.29 -13.73
CA ILE A 15 4.15 2.78 -12.41
C ILE A 15 5.59 2.38 -12.07
N ILE A 16 5.86 1.08 -12.17
CA ILE A 16 7.18 0.47 -11.93
C ILE A 16 7.37 -0.73 -12.85
N PHE A 17 8.60 -1.23 -12.89
CA PHE A 17 8.91 -2.55 -13.44
C PHE A 17 9.01 -3.55 -12.28
N GLY A 18 8.35 -4.70 -12.44
CA GLY A 18 8.31 -5.75 -11.42
C GLY A 18 9.64 -6.48 -11.23
N GLY A 19 9.63 -7.47 -10.34
CA GLY A 19 10.82 -8.24 -9.98
C GLY A 19 11.46 -9.00 -11.12
N GLU A 20 10.69 -9.35 -12.15
CA GLU A 20 11.15 -10.04 -13.37
C GLU A 20 11.24 -9.10 -14.59
N GLY A 21 11.13 -7.80 -14.38
CA GLY A 21 11.23 -6.79 -15.42
C GLY A 21 9.92 -6.49 -16.16
N GLU A 22 8.81 -7.10 -15.78
CA GLU A 22 7.50 -6.84 -16.35
C GLU A 22 6.97 -5.47 -15.92
N PRO A 23 6.29 -4.71 -16.81
CA PRO A 23 5.74 -3.42 -16.43
C PRO A 23 4.48 -3.59 -15.56
N ILE A 24 4.43 -2.90 -14.44
CA ILE A 24 3.25 -2.79 -13.59
C ILE A 24 2.59 -1.45 -13.90
N LYS A 25 1.36 -1.50 -14.39
CA LYS A 25 0.67 -0.34 -14.99
C LYS A 25 -0.59 0.04 -14.23
N ALA A 26 -0.84 1.34 -14.17
CA ALA A 26 -2.18 1.86 -13.89
C ALA A 26 -3.03 1.70 -15.15
N ARG A 27 -4.08 0.88 -15.09
CA ARG A 27 -4.89 0.51 -16.27
C ARG A 27 -6.26 1.16 -16.29
N SER A 28 -6.89 1.33 -15.13
CA SER A 28 -8.19 1.97 -15.02
C SER A 28 -8.04 3.48 -14.81
N ILE A 29 -9.10 4.23 -15.09
CA ILE A 29 -9.15 5.68 -14.79
C ILE A 29 -8.86 5.94 -13.33
N HIS A 30 -9.44 5.15 -12.42
CA HIS A 30 -9.23 5.34 -10.98
C HIS A 30 -7.78 5.08 -10.57
N GLN A 31 -7.12 4.08 -11.14
CA GLN A 31 -5.72 3.82 -10.88
C GLN A 31 -4.81 4.95 -11.41
N ILE A 32 -5.11 5.47 -12.59
CA ILE A 32 -4.39 6.62 -13.17
C ILE A 32 -4.56 7.86 -12.29
N GLU A 33 -5.77 8.11 -11.81
CA GLU A 33 -6.06 9.22 -10.88
C GLU A 33 -5.27 9.08 -9.57
N MET A 34 -5.11 7.85 -9.05
CA MET A 34 -4.28 7.60 -7.87
C MET A 34 -2.82 7.97 -8.11
N VAL A 35 -2.27 7.59 -9.24
CA VAL A 35 -0.89 7.92 -9.62
C VAL A 35 -0.72 9.44 -9.72
N ASP A 36 -1.62 10.11 -10.42
CA ASP A 36 -1.55 11.57 -10.60
C ASP A 36 -1.72 12.32 -9.27
N ALA A 37 -2.60 11.83 -8.40
CA ALA A 37 -2.80 12.43 -7.08
C ALA A 37 -1.55 12.30 -6.19
N MET A 38 -0.87 11.16 -6.22
CA MET A 38 0.35 10.98 -5.43
C MET A 38 1.54 11.76 -5.97
N ASP A 39 1.51 12.18 -7.22
CA ASP A 39 2.50 13.10 -7.76
C ASP A 39 2.30 14.55 -7.25
N LYS A 40 1.10 14.88 -6.79
CA LYS A 40 0.73 16.24 -6.35
C LYS A 40 0.55 16.38 -4.85
N PHE A 41 0.13 15.33 -4.16
CA PHE A 41 -0.27 15.37 -2.76
C PHE A 41 0.49 14.35 -1.94
N ASP A 42 0.62 14.61 -0.65
CA ASP A 42 1.26 13.70 0.31
C ASP A 42 0.27 12.73 0.96
N MET A 43 -1.01 12.95 0.78
CA MET A 43 -2.07 12.10 1.33
C MET A 43 -3.14 11.84 0.28
N LEU A 44 -3.58 10.58 0.19
CA LEU A 44 -4.63 10.16 -0.73
C LEU A 44 -5.59 9.20 -0.03
N PHE A 45 -6.87 9.44 -0.20
CA PHE A 45 -7.94 8.50 0.13
C PHE A 45 -8.44 7.84 -1.15
N ALA A 46 -8.21 6.56 -1.29
CA ALA A 46 -8.69 5.76 -2.43
C ALA A 46 -9.80 4.85 -1.95
N ILE A 47 -11.01 5.35 -1.95
CA ILE A 47 -12.20 4.67 -1.47
C ILE A 47 -13.04 4.21 -2.65
N GLY A 48 -13.42 2.96 -2.67
CA GLY A 48 -14.24 2.39 -3.73
C GLY A 48 -14.45 0.89 -3.56
N PRO A 49 -15.18 0.26 -4.49
CA PRO A 49 -15.47 -1.17 -4.41
C PRO A 49 -14.22 -2.04 -4.39
N ALA A 50 -14.34 -3.22 -3.78
CA ALA A 50 -13.30 -4.24 -3.81
C ALA A 50 -13.01 -4.69 -5.26
N GLY A 51 -11.80 -5.18 -5.52
CA GLY A 51 -11.41 -5.71 -6.83
C GLY A 51 -11.05 -4.65 -7.88
N THR A 52 -10.92 -3.38 -7.51
CA THR A 52 -10.53 -2.29 -8.42
C THR A 52 -9.02 -2.05 -8.48
N GLY A 53 -8.22 -2.87 -7.80
CA GLY A 53 -6.77 -2.76 -7.80
C GLY A 53 -6.20 -1.63 -6.93
N LYS A 54 -6.97 -1.10 -5.99
CA LYS A 54 -6.53 -0.02 -5.10
C LYS A 54 -5.29 -0.39 -4.28
N THR A 55 -5.33 -1.55 -3.66
CA THR A 55 -4.23 -2.06 -2.83
C THR A 55 -2.97 -2.26 -3.65
N TYR A 56 -3.08 -2.96 -4.75
CA TYR A 56 -1.96 -3.26 -5.63
C TYR A 56 -1.31 -1.99 -6.19
N THR A 57 -2.12 -1.05 -6.67
CA THR A 57 -1.66 0.25 -7.17
C THR A 57 -0.98 1.06 -6.07
N SER A 58 -1.51 1.05 -4.87
CA SER A 58 -0.92 1.75 -3.71
C SER A 58 0.46 1.19 -3.38
N VAL A 59 0.60 -0.13 -3.35
CA VAL A 59 1.90 -0.78 -3.10
C VAL A 59 2.90 -0.44 -4.21
N ALA A 60 2.47 -0.43 -5.47
CA ALA A 60 3.32 -0.05 -6.59
C ALA A 60 3.83 1.40 -6.46
N LEU A 61 2.98 2.32 -6.04
CA LEU A 61 3.37 3.71 -5.78
C LEU A 61 4.38 3.84 -4.64
N ALA A 62 4.21 3.05 -3.59
CA ALA A 62 5.16 3.01 -2.47
C ALA A 62 6.53 2.47 -2.90
N VAL A 63 6.54 1.38 -3.66
CA VAL A 63 7.78 0.79 -4.18
C VAL A 63 8.48 1.77 -5.13
N ARG A 64 7.72 2.46 -5.98
CA ARG A 64 8.27 3.51 -6.85
C ARG A 64 8.94 4.62 -6.03
N ALA A 65 8.29 5.09 -5.00
CA ALA A 65 8.83 6.14 -4.13
C ALA A 65 10.12 5.69 -3.42
N LEU A 66 10.18 4.44 -2.98
CA LEU A 66 11.39 3.87 -2.37
C LEU A 66 12.53 3.76 -3.39
N LYS A 67 12.27 3.24 -4.59
CA LYS A 67 13.27 3.14 -5.66
C LYS A 67 13.80 4.51 -6.09
N ASN A 68 12.95 5.52 -6.11
CA ASN A 68 13.32 6.90 -6.48
C ASN A 68 13.90 7.69 -5.30
N LYS A 69 14.09 7.05 -4.15
CA LYS A 69 14.64 7.67 -2.93
C LYS A 69 13.82 8.87 -2.42
N GLN A 70 12.54 8.91 -2.75
CA GLN A 70 11.61 9.91 -2.22
C GLN A 70 11.23 9.62 -0.77
N VAL A 71 11.25 8.34 -0.41
CA VAL A 71 11.05 7.86 0.96
C VAL A 71 12.16 6.89 1.34
N LYS A 72 12.35 6.69 2.64
CA LYS A 72 13.36 5.76 3.18
C LYS A 72 12.76 4.44 3.61
N ARG A 73 11.46 4.39 3.83
CA ARG A 73 10.74 3.22 4.35
C ARG A 73 9.37 3.11 3.72
N ILE A 74 8.88 1.87 3.71
CA ILE A 74 7.49 1.55 3.38
C ILE A 74 6.85 0.88 4.60
N ILE A 75 5.67 1.33 4.99
CA ILE A 75 4.90 0.75 6.06
C ILE A 75 3.53 0.39 5.53
N LEU A 76 3.23 -0.90 5.53
CA LEU A 76 1.95 -1.45 5.08
C LEU A 76 1.18 -1.96 6.28
N THR A 77 -0.04 -1.49 6.45
CA THR A 77 -0.85 -1.85 7.60
C THR A 77 -2.30 -2.06 7.21
N ARG A 78 -2.97 -2.91 7.98
CA ARG A 78 -4.40 -3.12 7.97
C ARG A 78 -4.92 -3.09 9.41
N PRO A 79 -6.15 -2.61 9.66
CA PRO A 79 -6.78 -2.77 10.96
C PRO A 79 -6.96 -4.25 11.27
N ALA A 80 -6.78 -4.63 12.53
CA ALA A 80 -7.08 -5.99 12.95
C ALA A 80 -8.58 -6.25 12.83
N VAL A 81 -8.95 -7.41 12.26
CA VAL A 81 -10.33 -7.88 12.26
C VAL A 81 -10.59 -8.62 13.57
N GLU A 82 -11.72 -8.36 14.24
CA GLU A 82 -12.05 -8.95 15.53
C GLU A 82 -12.06 -10.49 15.53
N ALA A 83 -12.31 -11.11 14.37
CA ALA A 83 -12.25 -12.56 14.21
C ALA A 83 -10.83 -13.13 14.33
N GLY A 84 -9.80 -12.28 14.34
CA GLY A 84 -8.41 -12.67 14.52
C GLY A 84 -8.00 -12.74 15.99
N GLU A 85 -8.77 -13.41 16.79
CA GLU A 85 -8.51 -13.54 18.24
C GLU A 85 -7.07 -13.98 18.50
N ASN A 86 -6.35 -13.19 19.28
CA ASN A 86 -5.08 -13.56 19.92
C ASN A 86 -3.89 -13.81 18.98
N LEU A 87 -3.81 -13.16 17.85
CA LEU A 87 -2.64 -13.22 16.96
C LEU A 87 -1.33 -12.83 17.67
N GLY A 88 -1.39 -12.01 18.72
CA GLY A 88 -0.24 -11.62 19.53
C GLY A 88 0.31 -12.71 20.46
N PHE A 89 -0.41 -13.81 20.66
CA PHE A 89 -0.05 -14.85 21.61
C PHE A 89 0.40 -16.18 20.98
N LEU A 90 0.40 -16.28 19.68
CA LEU A 90 0.86 -17.50 19.00
C LEU A 90 2.40 -17.54 19.02
N PRO A 91 3.02 -18.64 19.50
CA PRO A 91 4.47 -18.77 19.50
C PRO A 91 5.01 -18.96 18.08
N GLY A 92 6.09 -18.28 17.70
CA GLY A 92 6.78 -18.39 16.42
C GLY A 92 7.15 -17.04 15.82
N ASP A 93 7.93 -17.04 14.78
CA ASP A 93 8.37 -15.84 14.08
C ASP A 93 7.19 -15.13 13.41
N LEU A 94 7.20 -13.79 13.42
CA LEU A 94 6.21 -12.94 12.73
C LEU A 94 6.06 -13.28 11.25
N LYS A 95 7.11 -13.82 10.62
CA LYS A 95 7.07 -14.26 9.21
C LYS A 95 6.19 -15.50 9.00
N ASP A 96 6.21 -16.44 9.94
CA ASP A 96 5.41 -17.66 9.89
C ASP A 96 3.96 -17.41 10.32
N LYS A 97 3.70 -16.25 10.83
CA LYS A 97 2.42 -15.81 11.39
C LYS A 97 1.85 -14.59 10.71
N LEU A 98 2.35 -14.24 9.53
CA LEU A 98 1.64 -13.28 8.73
C LEU A 98 0.22 -13.80 8.60
N ASP A 99 -0.62 -13.17 9.40
CA ASP A 99 -2.05 -13.31 9.32
C ASP A 99 -2.43 -13.40 7.84
N PRO A 100 -3.21 -14.40 7.44
CA PRO A 100 -3.74 -14.45 6.08
C PRO A 100 -4.35 -13.13 5.62
N TYR A 101 -4.80 -12.33 6.55
CA TYR A 101 -5.32 -10.99 6.31
C TYR A 101 -4.26 -9.99 5.78
N LEU A 102 -3.00 -10.17 6.15
CA LEU A 102 -1.89 -9.35 5.67
C LEU A 102 -1.19 -9.92 4.43
N GLN A 103 -1.47 -11.17 4.10
CA GLN A 103 -0.83 -11.88 3.00
C GLN A 103 -0.95 -11.15 1.66
N PRO A 104 -2.09 -10.55 1.27
CA PRO A 104 -2.20 -9.83 0.01
C PRO A 104 -1.22 -8.67 -0.14
N LEU A 105 -0.86 -8.01 0.96
CA LEU A 105 0.15 -6.94 0.95
C LEU A 105 1.54 -7.49 0.66
N TYR A 106 1.87 -8.61 1.29
CA TYR A 106 3.14 -9.30 1.04
C TYR A 106 3.23 -9.81 -0.39
N ASP A 107 2.17 -10.41 -0.90
CA ASP A 107 2.12 -10.93 -2.27
C ASP A 107 2.32 -9.84 -3.31
N ALA A 108 1.74 -8.65 -3.09
CA ALA A 108 1.95 -7.50 -3.97
C ALA A 108 3.43 -7.09 -3.99
N LEU A 109 4.09 -7.04 -2.84
CA LEU A 109 5.52 -6.73 -2.76
C LEU A 109 6.37 -7.76 -3.50
N ARG A 110 6.01 -9.03 -3.43
CA ARG A 110 6.73 -10.11 -4.13
C ARG A 110 6.70 -9.98 -5.65
N ASP A 111 5.63 -9.43 -6.19
CA ASP A 111 5.54 -9.15 -7.62
C ASP A 111 6.46 -8.00 -8.05
N MET A 112 6.76 -7.10 -7.15
CA MET A 112 7.41 -5.82 -7.46
C MET A 112 8.89 -5.78 -7.10
N ILE A 113 9.33 -6.60 -6.18
CA ILE A 113 10.69 -6.60 -5.64
C ILE A 113 11.26 -8.01 -5.72
N PRO A 114 12.49 -8.18 -6.23
CA PRO A 114 13.15 -9.49 -6.22
C PRO A 114 13.22 -10.08 -4.80
N SER A 115 13.05 -11.40 -4.68
CA SER A 115 12.89 -12.09 -3.40
C SER A 115 14.01 -11.81 -2.40
N GLU A 116 15.26 -11.80 -2.85
CA GLU A 116 16.42 -11.54 -1.98
C GLU A 116 16.43 -10.12 -1.45
N ARG A 117 16.09 -9.14 -2.30
CA ARG A 117 16.01 -7.74 -1.90
C ARG A 117 14.85 -7.51 -0.95
N LEU A 118 13.70 -8.12 -1.21
CA LEU A 118 12.53 -8.03 -0.32
C LEU A 118 12.86 -8.60 1.06
N ALA A 119 13.49 -9.76 1.13
CA ALA A 119 13.90 -10.36 2.40
C ALA A 119 14.84 -9.44 3.17
N SER A 120 15.79 -8.81 2.49
CA SER A 120 16.71 -7.83 3.10
C SER A 120 15.97 -6.60 3.62
N TYR A 121 15.03 -6.07 2.86
CA TYR A 121 14.23 -4.90 3.28
C TYR A 121 13.37 -5.20 4.49
N LEU A 122 12.78 -6.38 4.56
CA LEU A 122 11.98 -6.81 5.72
C LEU A 122 12.86 -7.00 6.96
N GLU A 123 14.02 -7.63 6.80
CA GLU A 123 14.97 -7.84 7.89
C GLU A 123 15.49 -6.53 8.47
N LYS A 124 15.82 -5.56 7.61
CA LYS A 124 16.33 -4.26 8.02
C LYS A 124 15.24 -3.28 8.48
N GLY A 125 13.98 -3.65 8.39
CA GLY A 125 12.87 -2.77 8.71
C GLY A 125 12.64 -1.62 7.72
N ILE A 126 13.22 -1.70 6.53
CA ILE A 126 12.97 -0.74 5.44
C ILE A 126 11.54 -0.90 4.93
N ILE A 127 11.07 -2.14 4.85
CA ILE A 127 9.67 -2.45 4.59
C ILE A 127 9.12 -3.16 5.83
N GLN A 128 7.98 -2.68 6.31
CA GLN A 128 7.28 -3.25 7.45
C GLN A 128 5.84 -3.56 7.06
N ILE A 129 5.38 -4.74 7.44
CA ILE A 129 3.99 -5.17 7.29
C ILE A 129 3.50 -5.55 8.68
N ALA A 130 2.49 -4.85 9.19
CA ALA A 130 1.99 -5.09 10.52
C ALA A 130 0.54 -4.64 10.67
N PRO A 131 -0.22 -5.22 11.60
CA PRO A 131 -1.52 -4.70 11.99
C PRO A 131 -1.42 -3.26 12.51
N LEU A 132 -2.49 -2.49 12.34
CA LEU A 132 -2.53 -1.08 12.73
C LEU A 132 -2.17 -0.87 14.22
N ALA A 133 -2.55 -1.80 15.09
CA ALA A 133 -2.24 -1.72 16.51
C ALA A 133 -0.74 -1.65 16.81
N PHE A 134 0.10 -2.22 15.97
CA PHE A 134 1.56 -2.20 16.14
C PHE A 134 2.22 -0.90 15.65
N MET A 135 1.45 0.00 15.05
CA MET A 135 1.94 1.31 14.60
C MET A 135 1.99 2.34 15.74
N ARG A 136 1.47 2.00 16.90
CA ARG A 136 1.43 2.90 18.06
C ARG A 136 2.83 3.26 18.53
N GLY A 137 3.11 4.56 18.67
CA GLY A 137 4.39 5.06 19.17
C GLY A 137 5.49 5.13 18.11
N ARG A 138 5.28 4.71 16.88
CA ARG A 138 6.27 4.79 15.81
C ARG A 138 6.27 6.14 15.11
N THR A 139 7.46 6.63 14.79
CA THR A 139 7.64 7.80 13.92
C THR A 139 7.54 7.36 12.46
N LEU A 140 6.74 8.07 11.70
CA LEU A 140 6.48 7.76 10.29
C LEU A 140 7.19 8.73 9.34
N ASP A 141 8.30 9.34 9.80
CA ASP A 141 9.09 10.26 9.01
C ASP A 141 9.72 9.59 7.79
N HIS A 142 9.71 10.27 6.67
CA HIS A 142 10.30 9.79 5.41
C HIS A 142 9.79 8.41 5.00
N ALA A 143 8.57 8.08 5.37
CA ALA A 143 7.95 6.81 5.07
C ALA A 143 6.80 6.96 4.06
N PHE A 144 6.61 5.94 3.25
CA PHE A 144 5.38 5.77 2.49
C PHE A 144 4.50 4.79 3.26
N VAL A 145 3.36 5.26 3.72
CA VAL A 145 2.50 4.51 4.63
C VAL A 145 1.18 4.21 3.94
N ILE A 146 0.79 2.94 3.94
CA ILE A 146 -0.49 2.50 3.39
C ILE A 146 -1.31 1.90 4.52
N LEU A 147 -2.48 2.49 4.76
CA LEU A 147 -3.53 1.87 5.55
C LEU A 147 -4.56 1.28 4.61
N ASP A 148 -4.54 -0.04 4.48
CA ASP A 148 -5.46 -0.79 3.64
C ASP A 148 -6.64 -1.33 4.46
N GLU A 149 -7.78 -1.55 3.81
CA GLU A 149 -9.01 -2.01 4.47
C GLU A 149 -9.48 -1.06 5.60
N ALA A 150 -9.39 0.24 5.36
CA ALA A 150 -9.65 1.27 6.38
C ALA A 150 -11.08 1.28 6.93
N GLN A 151 -12.06 0.69 6.21
CA GLN A 151 -13.42 0.53 6.71
C GLN A 151 -13.49 -0.31 7.99
N ASN A 152 -12.48 -1.14 8.24
CA ASN A 152 -12.37 -1.97 9.45
C ASN A 152 -11.73 -1.23 10.64
N ALA A 153 -11.27 0.00 10.45
CA ALA A 153 -10.72 0.82 11.51
C ALA A 153 -11.81 1.56 12.27
N THR A 154 -11.63 1.71 13.59
CA THR A 154 -12.44 2.63 14.37
C THR A 154 -12.03 4.08 14.08
N GLN A 155 -12.89 5.03 14.41
CA GLN A 155 -12.55 6.46 14.30
C GLN A 155 -11.31 6.81 15.13
N SER A 156 -11.21 6.22 16.31
CA SER A 156 -10.08 6.41 17.22
C SER A 156 -8.76 5.93 16.58
N GLN A 157 -8.78 4.73 16.00
CA GLN A 157 -7.63 4.17 15.30
C GLN A 157 -7.22 5.01 14.09
N LEU A 158 -8.18 5.43 13.29
CA LEU A 158 -7.93 6.27 12.12
C LEU A 158 -7.35 7.62 12.51
N LYS A 159 -7.90 8.25 13.53
CA LYS A 159 -7.39 9.52 14.07
C LYS A 159 -5.95 9.38 14.59
N MET A 160 -5.68 8.32 15.36
CA MET A 160 -4.33 8.02 15.82
C MET A 160 -3.35 7.87 14.65
N PHE A 161 -3.74 7.14 13.63
CA PHE A 161 -2.91 6.92 12.44
C PHE A 161 -2.61 8.24 11.71
N LEU A 162 -3.62 9.05 11.44
CA LEU A 162 -3.47 10.31 10.73
C LEU A 162 -2.61 11.33 11.50
N THR A 163 -2.64 11.29 12.82
CA THR A 163 -1.82 12.20 13.65
C THR A 163 -0.34 11.82 13.69
N ARG A 164 0.02 10.63 13.18
CA ARG A 164 1.41 10.14 13.12
C ARG A 164 2.14 10.56 11.85
N MET A 165 1.48 11.28 10.97
CA MET A 165 2.11 11.75 9.74
C MET A 165 3.31 12.63 10.08
N GLY A 166 4.50 12.15 9.74
CA GLY A 166 5.76 12.85 9.99
C GLY A 166 6.21 13.68 8.80
N ARG A 167 7.43 14.21 8.90
CA ARG A 167 8.09 14.99 7.84
C ARG A 167 8.33 14.11 6.61
N SER A 168 8.00 14.64 5.44
CA SER A 168 8.20 13.98 4.16
C SER A 168 7.56 12.58 4.10
N ALA A 169 6.51 12.37 4.88
CA ALA A 169 5.72 11.16 4.81
C ALA A 169 4.68 11.26 3.69
N LYS A 170 4.41 10.13 3.06
CA LYS A 170 3.31 9.98 2.10
C LYS A 170 2.35 8.93 2.62
N PHE A 171 1.04 9.21 2.54
CA PHE A 171 0.00 8.32 3.01
C PHE A 171 -0.99 7.98 1.91
N ILE A 172 -1.32 6.70 1.80
CA ILE A 172 -2.51 6.25 1.08
C ILE A 172 -3.41 5.48 2.04
N ILE A 173 -4.68 5.84 2.05
CA ILE A 173 -5.71 5.15 2.81
C ILE A 173 -6.68 4.53 1.81
N THR A 174 -6.77 3.23 1.80
CA THR A 174 -7.68 2.50 0.91
C THR A 174 -8.79 1.85 1.71
N GLY A 175 -9.96 1.76 1.13
CA GLY A 175 -11.09 1.13 1.79
C GLY A 175 -12.27 0.92 0.85
N ASP A 176 -13.20 0.12 1.34
CA ASP A 176 -14.47 -0.16 0.68
C ASP A 176 -15.62 0.23 1.60
N MET A 177 -16.37 1.26 1.21
CA MET A 177 -17.49 1.79 2.00
C MET A 177 -18.76 0.96 1.88
N THR A 178 -18.77 -0.07 1.03
CA THR A 178 -19.95 -0.93 0.81
C THR A 178 -19.99 -2.14 1.75
N GLN A 179 -18.95 -2.32 2.56
CA GLN A 179 -18.85 -3.41 3.53
C GLN A 179 -19.15 -2.94 4.95
#